data_3656abe9bdcfe2982bda04c3cc32fc94
#
_entry.id   3656abe9bdcfe2982bda04c3cc32fc94
#
_cell.length_a   1.000
_cell.length_b   1.000
_cell.length_c   1.000
_cell.angle_alpha   90.00
_cell.angle_beta   90.00
_cell.angle_gamma   90.00
#
_symmetry.space_group_name_H-M   'P 1'
#
loop_
_entity.id
_entity.type
_entity.pdbx_description
1 polymer ?
#
loop_
_entity_poly.entity_id
_entity_poly.type
_entity_poly.pdbx_seq_one_letter_code
_entity_poly.pdbx_strand_id
1 'polypeptide(L)'
;MKRIGIIGGTFDPIHLAHTNIAKEAKEKLDLDKVIFIPAGSQPLKLDKKVTKASLRFNMVKKAIEGFKGFEVSDYEIKKQGLSYTFETLEHFHKEEEKLYFITGADCLLDLEKWGNVKRIFELCTLVVLTRPGYDNEKLYKQKEYIENKYNGEIIIFESEGLDISSTEIREKVKTGKDIRRLVTKEVFELIKDNGLYMEE
;
A
#
# COMPACT_ATOMS: atom_id res chain seq x y z
N MET A 1 10.36 -15.23 -16.13
CA MET A 1 10.51 -14.62 -14.78
C MET A 1 9.14 -14.07 -14.39
N LYS A 2 8.58 -14.49 -13.25
CA LYS A 2 7.29 -13.97 -12.77
C LYS A 2 7.42 -12.54 -12.27
N ARG A 3 6.39 -11.74 -12.48
CA ARG A 3 6.32 -10.33 -12.09
C ARG A 3 5.35 -10.17 -10.94
N ILE A 4 5.86 -9.86 -9.77
CA ILE A 4 5.08 -9.83 -8.52
C ILE A 4 4.98 -8.40 -8.00
N GLY A 5 3.76 -7.89 -7.90
CA GLY A 5 3.48 -6.63 -7.20
C GLY A 5 3.36 -6.83 -5.70
N ILE A 6 3.93 -5.92 -4.94
CA ILE A 6 3.75 -5.84 -3.48
C ILE A 6 3.19 -4.47 -3.14
N ILE A 7 2.11 -4.42 -2.41
CA ILE A 7 1.52 -3.18 -1.90
C ILE A 7 1.42 -3.26 -0.38
N GLY A 8 2.29 -2.54 0.30
CA GLY A 8 2.31 -2.41 1.75
C GLY A 8 1.46 -1.23 2.23
N GLY A 9 0.81 -1.38 3.36
CA GLY A 9 0.04 -0.28 3.92
C GLY A 9 -0.53 -0.58 5.30
N THR A 10 -0.91 0.47 6.02
CA THR A 10 -1.65 0.29 7.27
C THR A 10 -3.02 -0.33 7.02
N PHE A 11 -3.69 0.09 5.92
CA PHE A 11 -5.04 -0.33 5.54
C PHE A 11 -6.04 -0.20 6.70
N ASP A 12 -6.19 1.01 7.20
CA ASP A 12 -7.02 1.33 8.36
C ASP A 12 -8.11 2.39 8.08
N PRO A 13 -9.15 2.02 7.25
CA PRO A 13 -9.34 0.78 6.52
C PRO A 13 -8.70 0.76 5.12
N ILE A 14 -8.67 -0.40 4.49
CA ILE A 14 -8.51 -0.51 3.04
C ILE A 14 -9.73 0.12 2.35
N HIS A 15 -9.51 0.72 1.17
CA HIS A 15 -10.56 1.41 0.41
C HIS A 15 -10.38 1.23 -1.10
N LEU A 16 -11.36 1.68 -1.88
CA LEU A 16 -11.41 1.48 -3.33
C LEU A 16 -10.19 2.05 -4.07
N ALA A 17 -9.60 3.15 -3.59
CA ALA A 17 -8.38 3.67 -4.20
C ALA A 17 -7.19 2.69 -4.08
N HIS A 18 -7.06 1.95 -2.97
CA HIS A 18 -6.00 0.94 -2.84
C HIS A 18 -6.16 -0.21 -3.84
N THR A 19 -7.39 -0.73 -3.98
CA THR A 19 -7.66 -1.83 -4.94
C THR A 19 -7.53 -1.37 -6.38
N ASN A 20 -7.91 -0.12 -6.68
CA ASN A 20 -7.76 0.48 -8.01
C ASN A 20 -6.28 0.64 -8.39
N ILE A 21 -5.46 1.21 -7.49
CA ILE A 21 -4.01 1.33 -7.69
C ILE A 21 -3.38 -0.04 -7.97
N ALA A 22 -3.75 -1.07 -7.20
CA ALA A 22 -3.24 -2.43 -7.41
C ALA A 22 -3.66 -3.01 -8.77
N LYS A 23 -4.91 -2.76 -9.18
CA LYS A 23 -5.43 -3.18 -10.49
C LYS A 23 -4.69 -2.49 -11.64
N GLU A 24 -4.57 -1.17 -11.59
CA GLU A 24 -3.86 -0.40 -12.61
C GLU A 24 -2.39 -0.83 -12.73
N ALA A 25 -1.69 -1.00 -11.60
CA ALA A 25 -0.32 -1.47 -11.60
C ALA A 25 -0.21 -2.88 -12.20
N LYS A 26 -1.14 -3.78 -11.85
CA LYS A 26 -1.19 -5.14 -12.39
C LYS A 26 -1.35 -5.13 -13.91
N GLU A 27 -2.26 -4.33 -14.44
CA GLU A 27 -2.54 -4.23 -15.86
C GLU A 27 -1.40 -3.54 -16.64
N LYS A 28 -0.94 -2.37 -16.18
CA LYS A 28 0.10 -1.57 -16.85
C LYS A 28 1.47 -2.24 -16.86
N LEU A 29 1.78 -3.02 -15.83
CA LEU A 29 3.07 -3.69 -15.68
C LEU A 29 3.00 -5.19 -15.98
N ASP A 30 1.88 -5.72 -16.45
CA ASP A 30 1.66 -7.14 -16.72
C ASP A 30 2.13 -8.02 -15.55
N LEU A 31 1.64 -7.71 -14.34
CA LEU A 31 2.00 -8.46 -13.15
C LEU A 31 1.20 -9.77 -13.07
N ASP A 32 1.87 -10.87 -12.79
CA ASP A 32 1.20 -12.17 -12.56
C ASP A 32 0.27 -12.11 -11.35
N LYS A 33 0.73 -11.42 -10.29
CA LYS A 33 -0.08 -11.19 -9.08
C LYS A 33 0.33 -9.93 -8.32
N VAL A 34 -0.56 -9.48 -7.44
CA VAL A 34 -0.29 -8.42 -6.45
C VAL A 34 -0.58 -8.94 -5.05
N ILE A 35 0.38 -8.79 -4.15
CA ILE A 35 0.29 -9.21 -2.75
C ILE A 35 0.08 -7.96 -1.89
N PHE A 36 -1.05 -7.90 -1.20
CA PHE A 36 -1.33 -6.88 -0.18
C PHE A 36 -0.72 -7.29 1.14
N ILE A 37 0.00 -6.39 1.79
CA ILE A 37 0.68 -6.64 3.06
C ILE A 37 0.25 -5.61 4.09
N PRO A 38 -0.78 -5.95 4.91
CA PRO A 38 -1.16 -5.11 6.04
C PRO A 38 0.00 -5.01 7.03
N ALA A 39 0.42 -3.78 7.31
CA ALA A 39 1.55 -3.52 8.19
C ALA A 39 1.30 -4.04 9.62
N GLY A 40 2.31 -4.61 10.24
CA GLY A 40 2.39 -4.85 11.67
C GLY A 40 2.58 -3.54 12.44
N SER A 41 3.74 -3.35 13.05
CA SER A 41 4.12 -2.09 13.72
C SER A 41 5.01 -1.26 12.79
N GLN A 42 4.51 -0.12 12.31
CA GLN A 42 5.26 0.74 11.38
C GLN A 42 6.17 1.71 12.15
N PRO A 43 7.46 1.81 11.81
CA PRO A 43 8.41 2.70 12.49
C PRO A 43 7.99 4.18 12.50
N LEU A 44 7.35 4.64 11.43
CA LEU A 44 6.94 6.04 11.25
C LEU A 44 5.54 6.37 11.81
N LYS A 45 4.88 5.42 12.49
CA LYS A 45 3.48 5.58 12.97
C LYS A 45 3.25 5.01 14.38
N LEU A 46 4.27 4.92 15.22
CA LEU A 46 4.18 4.29 16.55
C LEU A 46 3.18 4.97 17.47
N ASP A 47 3.02 6.30 17.36
CA ASP A 47 2.14 7.09 18.24
C ASP A 47 0.67 7.16 17.77
N LYS A 48 0.32 6.47 16.69
CA LYS A 48 -1.06 6.49 16.17
C LYS A 48 -1.87 5.29 16.68
N LYS A 49 -3.06 5.56 17.22
CA LYS A 49 -4.03 4.51 17.50
C LYS A 49 -4.47 3.88 16.17
N VAL A 50 -4.16 2.62 15.98
CA VAL A 50 -4.46 1.87 14.76
C VAL A 50 -5.36 0.68 15.13
N THR A 51 -6.32 0.36 14.26
CA THR A 51 -7.20 -0.82 14.43
C THR A 51 -6.38 -2.10 14.52
N LYS A 52 -6.84 -3.06 15.32
CA LYS A 52 -6.18 -4.37 15.52
C LYS A 52 -5.77 -4.97 14.17
N ALA A 53 -4.53 -5.46 14.11
CA ALA A 53 -3.95 -6.00 12.89
C ALA A 53 -4.79 -7.13 12.25
N SER A 54 -5.42 -7.98 13.06
CA SER A 54 -6.32 -9.03 12.58
C SER A 54 -7.57 -8.50 11.86
N LEU A 55 -8.14 -7.40 12.34
CA LEU A 55 -9.29 -6.75 11.68
C LEU A 55 -8.87 -6.10 10.36
N ARG A 56 -7.71 -5.42 10.33
CA ARG A 56 -7.17 -4.83 9.11
C ARG A 56 -6.85 -5.89 8.05
N PHE A 57 -6.27 -7.01 8.46
CA PHE A 57 -6.05 -8.16 7.59
C PHE A 57 -7.36 -8.71 7.01
N ASN A 58 -8.39 -8.88 7.84
CA ASN A 58 -9.69 -9.35 7.39
C ASN A 58 -10.35 -8.37 6.42
N MET A 59 -10.27 -7.05 6.67
CA MET A 59 -10.76 -6.04 5.75
C MET A 59 -10.05 -6.12 4.39
N VAL A 60 -8.71 -6.27 4.38
CA VAL A 60 -7.96 -6.43 3.13
C VAL A 60 -8.37 -7.71 2.41
N LYS A 61 -8.43 -8.85 3.11
CA LYS A 61 -8.86 -10.13 2.55
C LYS A 61 -10.22 -10.03 1.86
N LYS A 62 -11.18 -9.37 2.54
CA LYS A 62 -12.53 -9.18 2.00
C LYS A 62 -12.57 -8.18 0.85
N ALA A 63 -11.80 -7.11 0.89
CA ALA A 63 -11.75 -6.11 -0.17
C ALA A 63 -11.22 -6.65 -1.50
N ILE A 64 -10.33 -7.65 -1.45
CA ILE A 64 -9.72 -8.24 -2.65
C ILE A 64 -10.37 -9.56 -3.09
N GLU A 65 -11.37 -10.04 -2.37
CA GLU A 65 -12.11 -11.27 -2.72
C GLU A 65 -12.74 -11.11 -4.11
N GLY A 66 -12.48 -12.06 -5.00
CA GLY A 66 -12.96 -12.03 -6.39
C GLY A 66 -12.01 -11.36 -7.40
N PHE A 67 -10.97 -10.66 -6.97
CA PHE A 67 -9.96 -10.15 -7.90
C PHE A 67 -8.93 -11.22 -8.25
N LYS A 68 -8.93 -11.65 -9.52
CA LYS A 68 -7.96 -12.65 -9.99
C LYS A 68 -6.52 -12.14 -9.89
N GLY A 69 -5.68 -12.90 -9.18
CA GLY A 69 -4.27 -12.56 -9.00
C GLY A 69 -3.99 -11.57 -7.87
N PHE A 70 -4.98 -11.30 -7.00
CA PHE A 70 -4.75 -10.58 -5.75
C PHE A 70 -4.66 -11.56 -4.59
N GLU A 71 -3.66 -11.34 -3.75
CA GLU A 71 -3.38 -12.13 -2.55
C GLU A 71 -3.19 -11.20 -1.37
N VAL A 72 -3.41 -11.68 -0.15
CA VAL A 72 -3.06 -10.97 1.09
C VAL A 72 -2.10 -11.82 1.91
N SER A 73 -1.08 -11.18 2.49
CA SER A 73 -0.14 -11.83 3.40
C SER A 73 -0.20 -11.21 4.78
N ASP A 74 -0.15 -12.05 5.80
CA ASP A 74 -0.06 -11.65 7.21
C ASP A 74 1.39 -11.62 7.73
N TYR A 75 2.37 -11.64 6.84
CA TYR A 75 3.78 -11.70 7.17
C TYR A 75 4.20 -10.63 8.18
N GLU A 76 3.92 -9.34 7.90
CA GLU A 76 4.29 -8.26 8.81
C GLU A 76 3.51 -8.27 10.12
N ILE A 77 2.30 -8.82 10.12
CA ILE A 77 1.48 -8.97 11.34
C ILE A 77 2.07 -10.06 12.25
N LYS A 78 2.53 -11.16 11.67
CA LYS A 78 3.15 -12.28 12.41
C LYS A 78 4.59 -12.00 12.81
N LYS A 79 5.28 -11.16 12.06
CA LYS A 79 6.64 -10.75 12.38
C LYS A 79 6.63 -9.92 13.65
N GLN A 80 7.44 -10.31 14.63
CA GLN A 80 7.62 -9.50 15.85
C GLN A 80 8.48 -8.26 15.55
N GLY A 81 8.19 -7.14 16.22
CA GLY A 81 8.92 -5.89 16.09
C GLY A 81 8.45 -5.01 14.94
N LEU A 82 9.30 -4.07 14.52
CA LEU A 82 8.99 -3.09 13.49
C LEU A 82 8.99 -3.71 12.10
N SER A 83 8.06 -3.28 11.25
CA SER A 83 7.96 -3.69 9.86
C SER A 83 8.76 -2.75 8.98
N TYR A 84 9.86 -3.23 8.42
CA TYR A 84 10.65 -2.50 7.43
C TYR A 84 10.42 -3.07 6.04
N THR A 85 10.26 -2.19 5.04
CA THR A 85 10.00 -2.58 3.65
C THR A 85 11.09 -3.50 3.09
N PHE A 86 12.37 -3.23 3.37
CA PHE A 86 13.45 -4.09 2.86
C PHE A 86 13.36 -5.53 3.39
N GLU A 87 12.98 -5.75 4.65
CA GLU A 87 12.82 -7.09 5.23
C GLU A 87 11.62 -7.82 4.60
N THR A 88 10.56 -7.09 4.32
CA THR A 88 9.40 -7.63 3.60
C THR A 88 9.78 -8.05 2.18
N LEU A 89 10.54 -7.22 1.47
CA LEU A 89 11.03 -7.54 0.13
C LEU A 89 11.98 -8.74 0.15
N GLU A 90 12.89 -8.85 1.13
CA GLU A 90 13.75 -10.03 1.30
C GLU A 90 12.95 -11.31 1.51
N HIS A 91 11.89 -11.25 2.32
CA HIS A 91 11.03 -12.41 2.55
C HIS A 91 10.33 -12.92 1.28
N PHE A 92 9.91 -12.00 0.40
CA PHE A 92 9.20 -12.35 -0.84
C PHE A 92 10.12 -12.51 -2.04
N HIS A 93 11.42 -12.16 -1.92
CA HIS A 93 12.36 -12.27 -3.02
C HIS A 93 12.67 -13.73 -3.39
N LYS A 94 12.59 -14.05 -4.69
CA LYS A 94 13.00 -15.33 -5.27
C LYS A 94 13.75 -15.08 -6.55
N GLU A 95 14.77 -15.88 -6.84
CA GLU A 95 15.65 -15.71 -8.00
C GLU A 95 14.93 -15.66 -9.35
N GLU A 96 13.79 -16.36 -9.47
CA GLU A 96 12.99 -16.40 -10.71
C GLU A 96 11.84 -15.38 -10.73
N GLU A 97 11.75 -14.47 -9.74
CA GLU A 97 10.68 -13.49 -9.62
C GLU A 97 11.25 -12.06 -9.62
N LYS A 98 10.63 -11.15 -10.39
CA LYS A 98 10.90 -9.71 -10.32
C LYS A 98 9.85 -9.05 -9.44
N LEU A 99 10.30 -8.37 -8.38
CA LEU A 99 9.41 -7.65 -7.46
C LEU A 99 9.20 -6.20 -7.90
N TYR A 100 7.98 -5.73 -7.73
CA TYR A 100 7.54 -4.36 -7.94
C TYR A 100 6.86 -3.86 -6.67
N PHE A 101 7.47 -2.91 -5.98
CA PHE A 101 6.87 -2.32 -4.78
C PHE A 101 6.00 -1.12 -5.17
N ILE A 102 4.69 -1.26 -4.97
CA ILE A 102 3.67 -0.30 -5.41
C ILE A 102 3.35 0.66 -4.27
N THR A 103 3.45 1.96 -4.53
CA THR A 103 3.23 3.01 -3.51
C THR A 103 2.69 4.30 -4.13
N GLY A 104 2.30 5.25 -3.29
CA GLY A 104 1.89 6.59 -3.72
C GLY A 104 3.05 7.59 -3.78
N ALA A 105 2.81 8.74 -4.40
CA ALA A 105 3.79 9.81 -4.61
C ALA A 105 4.45 10.30 -3.31
N ASP A 106 3.68 10.46 -2.23
CA ASP A 106 4.21 10.93 -0.94
C ASP A 106 5.31 10.02 -0.38
N CYS A 107 5.22 8.72 -0.66
CA CYS A 107 6.22 7.74 -0.23
C CYS A 107 7.56 7.94 -0.95
N LEU A 108 7.57 8.35 -2.21
CA LEU A 108 8.81 8.68 -2.93
C LEU A 108 9.50 9.91 -2.33
N LEU A 109 8.72 10.92 -1.95
CA LEU A 109 9.27 12.13 -1.33
C LEU A 109 9.89 11.84 0.04
N ASP A 110 9.35 10.88 0.77
CA ASP A 110 9.80 10.47 2.09
C ASP A 110 10.71 9.22 2.09
N LEU A 111 11.09 8.72 0.92
CA LEU A 111 11.78 7.42 0.77
C LEU A 111 13.10 7.35 1.57
N GLU A 112 13.83 8.46 1.67
CA GLU A 112 15.10 8.50 2.43
C GLU A 112 14.92 8.30 3.94
N LYS A 113 13.69 8.44 4.45
CA LYS A 113 13.34 8.12 5.85
C LYS A 113 13.11 6.63 6.07
N TRP A 114 13.09 5.83 4.98
CA TRP A 114 12.88 4.40 5.08
C TRP A 114 14.17 3.68 5.46
N GLY A 115 14.02 2.55 6.15
CA GLY A 115 15.19 1.72 6.48
C GLY A 115 15.80 1.08 5.24
N ASN A 116 17.12 1.17 5.11
CA ASN A 116 17.93 0.48 4.10
C ASN A 116 17.44 0.65 2.64
N VAL A 117 17.30 1.90 2.19
CA VAL A 117 16.81 2.24 0.84
C VAL A 117 17.61 1.56 -0.27
N LYS A 118 18.95 1.45 -0.11
CA LYS A 118 19.79 0.75 -1.08
C LYS A 118 19.32 -0.70 -1.27
N ARG A 119 19.05 -1.39 -0.17
CA ARG A 119 18.58 -2.78 -0.20
C ARG A 119 17.21 -2.92 -0.87
N ILE A 120 16.32 -1.96 -0.70
CA ILE A 120 15.03 -1.92 -1.40
C ILE A 120 15.25 -1.97 -2.91
N PHE A 121 16.14 -1.13 -3.46
CA PHE A 121 16.41 -1.09 -4.90
C PHE A 121 17.19 -2.30 -5.43
N GLU A 122 17.96 -2.97 -4.60
CA GLU A 122 18.59 -4.26 -4.96
C GLU A 122 17.54 -5.37 -5.15
N LEU A 123 16.36 -5.25 -4.52
CA LEU A 123 15.32 -6.29 -4.48
C LEU A 123 14.13 -6.03 -5.38
N CYS A 124 13.82 -4.77 -5.68
CA CYS A 124 12.62 -4.45 -6.46
C CYS A 124 12.76 -3.19 -7.31
N THR A 125 11.88 -3.07 -8.30
CA THR A 125 11.55 -1.81 -8.96
C THR A 125 10.48 -1.09 -8.13
N LEU A 126 10.70 0.20 -7.80
CA LEU A 126 9.70 1.02 -7.11
C LEU A 126 8.67 1.53 -8.11
N VAL A 127 7.40 1.33 -7.83
CA VAL A 127 6.29 1.78 -8.68
C VAL A 127 5.49 2.83 -7.93
N VAL A 128 5.48 4.03 -8.46
CA VAL A 128 4.86 5.20 -7.84
C VAL A 128 3.66 5.63 -8.66
N LEU A 129 2.48 5.63 -8.02
CA LEU A 129 1.28 6.15 -8.65
C LEU A 129 0.97 7.54 -8.11
N THR A 130 0.73 8.47 -9.04
CA THR A 130 0.28 9.82 -8.71
C THR A 130 -1.23 9.93 -8.86
N ARG A 131 -1.81 10.93 -8.21
CA ARG A 131 -3.21 11.31 -8.43
C ARG A 131 -3.29 12.34 -9.56
N PRO A 132 -4.42 12.48 -10.26
CA PRO A 132 -4.60 13.55 -11.23
C PRO A 132 -4.33 14.93 -10.58
N GLY A 133 -3.56 15.76 -11.28
CA GLY A 133 -3.21 17.10 -10.80
C GLY A 133 -2.11 17.17 -9.72
N TYR A 134 -1.41 16.06 -9.46
CA TYR A 134 -0.24 16.07 -8.56
C TYR A 134 0.90 16.92 -9.17
N ASP A 135 1.68 17.61 -8.31
CA ASP A 135 2.88 18.34 -8.76
C ASP A 135 3.97 17.35 -9.23
N ASN A 136 3.94 17.08 -10.50
CA ASN A 136 4.85 16.12 -11.10
C ASN A 136 6.30 16.63 -11.16
N GLU A 137 6.56 17.95 -11.20
CA GLU A 137 7.93 18.48 -11.33
C GLU A 137 8.79 18.09 -10.14
N LYS A 138 8.28 18.32 -8.93
CA LYS A 138 8.97 17.92 -7.70
C LYS A 138 9.20 16.42 -7.62
N LEU A 139 8.20 15.64 -8.04
CA LEU A 139 8.27 14.18 -8.01
C LEU A 139 9.32 13.62 -8.98
N TYR A 140 9.41 14.17 -10.21
CA TYR A 140 10.41 13.75 -11.18
C TYR A 140 11.83 14.14 -10.77
N LYS A 141 12.02 15.32 -10.16
CA LYS A 141 13.31 15.71 -9.56
C LYS A 141 13.74 14.73 -8.45
N GLN A 142 12.79 14.35 -7.61
CA GLN A 142 13.06 13.37 -6.54
C GLN A 142 13.38 11.99 -7.11
N LYS A 143 12.66 11.55 -8.15
CA LYS A 143 12.96 10.30 -8.86
C LYS A 143 14.40 10.29 -9.36
N GLU A 144 14.80 11.30 -10.14
CA GLU A 144 16.15 11.39 -10.70
C GLU A 144 17.22 11.37 -9.60
N TYR A 145 17.02 12.14 -8.53
CA TYR A 145 17.91 12.16 -7.39
C TYR A 145 18.08 10.78 -6.75
N ILE A 146 16.97 10.10 -6.48
CA ILE A 146 16.96 8.77 -5.82
C ILE A 146 17.58 7.70 -6.75
N GLU A 147 17.22 7.68 -8.03
CA GLU A 147 17.78 6.71 -8.99
C GLU A 147 19.30 6.85 -9.10
N ASN A 148 19.81 8.09 -9.19
CA ASN A 148 21.25 8.35 -9.25
C ASN A 148 21.96 7.97 -7.94
N LYS A 149 21.35 8.27 -6.78
CA LYS A 149 21.96 8.03 -5.47
C LYS A 149 22.07 6.55 -5.12
N TYR A 150 21.04 5.78 -5.43
CA TYR A 150 20.90 4.38 -5.00
C TYR A 150 21.05 3.36 -6.15
N ASN A 151 21.27 3.82 -7.37
CA ASN A 151 21.31 2.99 -8.59
C ASN A 151 20.04 2.13 -8.71
N GLY A 152 18.89 2.75 -8.48
CA GLY A 152 17.58 2.10 -8.46
C GLY A 152 16.75 2.34 -9.71
N GLU A 153 15.66 1.63 -9.85
CA GLU A 153 14.67 1.80 -10.91
C GLU A 153 13.34 2.27 -10.30
N ILE A 154 12.82 3.42 -10.78
CA ILE A 154 11.52 3.97 -10.36
C ILE A 154 10.64 4.17 -11.57
N ILE A 155 9.46 3.55 -11.57
CA ILE A 155 8.41 3.75 -12.55
C ILE A 155 7.34 4.67 -11.96
N ILE A 156 7.04 5.78 -12.63
CA ILE A 156 5.96 6.68 -12.23
C ILE A 156 4.88 6.64 -13.30
N PHE A 157 3.63 6.50 -12.90
CA PHE A 157 2.50 6.75 -13.80
C PHE A 157 1.31 7.36 -13.05
N GLU A 158 0.55 8.17 -13.76
CA GLU A 158 -0.67 8.76 -13.26
C GLU A 158 -1.76 7.70 -13.19
N SER A 159 -2.36 7.57 -12.01
CA SER A 159 -3.54 6.73 -11.79
C SER A 159 -4.79 7.52 -12.19
N GLU A 160 -5.74 6.86 -12.84
CA GLU A 160 -7.09 7.40 -13.04
C GLU A 160 -7.87 7.51 -11.72
N GLY A 161 -7.16 7.32 -10.63
CA GLY A 161 -7.55 6.98 -9.29
C GLY A 161 -8.56 7.87 -8.61
N LEU A 162 -9.16 7.25 -7.62
CA LEU A 162 -10.14 7.85 -6.71
C LEU A 162 -9.40 8.67 -5.64
N ASP A 163 -9.83 9.90 -5.42
CA ASP A 163 -9.34 10.70 -4.30
C ASP A 163 -10.02 10.26 -3.00
N ILE A 164 -9.53 9.17 -2.43
CA ILE A 164 -10.04 8.56 -1.19
C ILE A 164 -8.86 8.32 -0.25
N SER A 165 -9.03 8.67 1.02
CA SER A 165 -8.06 8.36 2.07
C SER A 165 -8.69 7.63 3.25
N SER A 166 -7.90 6.78 3.92
CA SER A 166 -8.36 6.13 5.15
C SER A 166 -8.72 7.13 6.25
N THR A 167 -8.04 8.26 6.31
CA THR A 167 -8.34 9.33 7.27
C THR A 167 -9.72 9.93 7.01
N GLU A 168 -10.03 10.25 5.75
CA GLU A 168 -11.37 10.74 5.38
C GLU A 168 -12.46 9.72 5.75
N ILE A 169 -12.22 8.43 5.52
CA ILE A 169 -13.20 7.39 5.86
C ILE A 169 -13.45 7.35 7.36
N ARG A 170 -12.40 7.36 8.19
CA ARG A 170 -12.55 7.36 9.65
C ARG A 170 -13.33 8.59 10.14
N GLU A 171 -13.02 9.78 9.62
CA GLU A 171 -13.76 11.00 9.95
C GLU A 171 -15.23 10.95 9.51
N LYS A 172 -15.50 10.37 8.35
CA LYS A 172 -16.90 10.17 7.89
C LYS A 172 -17.67 9.22 8.79
N VAL A 173 -17.07 8.11 9.21
CA VAL A 173 -17.69 7.17 10.16
C VAL A 173 -17.96 7.87 11.50
N LYS A 174 -16.97 8.54 12.08
CA LYS A 174 -17.09 9.28 13.33
C LYS A 174 -18.24 10.31 13.30
N THR A 175 -18.45 10.95 12.15
CA THR A 175 -19.51 11.95 11.95
C THR A 175 -20.83 11.38 11.39
N GLY A 176 -20.98 10.06 11.35
CA GLY A 176 -22.20 9.39 10.86
C GLY A 176 -22.46 9.55 9.35
N LYS A 177 -21.46 9.94 8.57
CA LYS A 177 -21.58 10.11 7.12
C LYS A 177 -21.41 8.76 6.39
N ASP A 178 -22.04 8.65 5.23
CA ASP A 178 -22.00 7.44 4.39
C ASP A 178 -20.63 7.21 3.76
N ILE A 179 -20.12 5.98 3.88
CA ILE A 179 -18.84 5.54 3.30
C ILE A 179 -19.00 4.43 2.27
N ARG A 180 -20.22 4.01 1.92
CA ARG A 180 -20.47 2.87 1.02
C ARG A 180 -19.88 3.03 -0.38
N ARG A 181 -19.60 4.27 -0.82
CA ARG A 181 -18.96 4.57 -2.09
C ARG A 181 -17.44 4.64 -2.00
N LEU A 182 -16.87 4.48 -0.81
CA LEU A 182 -15.42 4.61 -0.57
C LEU A 182 -14.74 3.27 -0.30
N VAL A 183 -15.52 2.29 0.15
CA VAL A 183 -15.04 0.93 0.50
C VAL A 183 -15.92 -0.12 -0.18
N THR A 184 -15.47 -1.39 -0.21
CA THR A 184 -16.34 -2.47 -0.66
C THR A 184 -17.46 -2.72 0.35
N LYS A 185 -18.54 -3.38 -0.09
CA LYS A 185 -19.66 -3.74 0.78
C LYS A 185 -19.19 -4.55 2.00
N GLU A 186 -18.31 -5.50 1.79
CA GLU A 186 -17.79 -6.39 2.83
C GLU A 186 -16.95 -5.63 3.87
N VAL A 187 -16.17 -4.64 3.42
CA VAL A 187 -15.40 -3.77 4.33
C VAL A 187 -16.35 -2.85 5.12
N PHE A 188 -17.38 -2.31 4.47
CA PHE A 188 -18.40 -1.51 5.14
C PHE A 188 -19.10 -2.32 6.25
N GLU A 189 -19.50 -3.56 5.98
CA GLU A 189 -20.13 -4.44 6.97
C GLU A 189 -19.17 -4.73 8.12
N LEU A 190 -17.89 -5.05 7.85
CA LEU A 190 -16.89 -5.25 8.90
C LEU A 190 -16.69 -4.02 9.79
N ILE A 191 -16.67 -2.81 9.22
CA ILE A 191 -16.56 -1.56 9.99
C ILE A 191 -17.76 -1.40 10.91
N LYS A 192 -18.97 -1.60 10.38
CA LYS A 192 -20.23 -1.46 11.13
C LYS A 192 -20.36 -2.50 12.23
N ASP A 193 -20.15 -3.78 11.91
CA ASP A 193 -20.36 -4.90 12.84
C ASP A 193 -19.38 -4.87 14.02
N ASN A 194 -18.18 -4.32 13.82
CA ASN A 194 -17.17 -4.18 14.87
C ASN A 194 -17.15 -2.78 15.52
N GLY A 195 -18.06 -1.87 15.16
CA GLY A 195 -18.12 -0.51 15.71
C GLY A 195 -16.82 0.27 15.51
N LEU A 196 -16.11 0.05 14.36
CA LEU A 196 -14.82 0.69 14.13
C LEU A 196 -14.99 2.18 13.82
N TYR A 197 -14.05 2.99 14.30
CA TYR A 197 -13.92 4.42 14.02
C TYR A 197 -15.07 5.29 14.57
N MET A 198 -15.93 4.79 15.46
CA MET A 198 -17.07 5.53 16.02
C MET A 198 -16.67 6.41 17.21
N GLU A 199 -15.57 6.06 17.91
CA GLU A 199 -15.04 6.79 19.08
C GLU A 199 -13.59 7.25 18.87
N GLU A 200 -13.16 8.22 19.68
CA GLU A 200 -11.77 8.70 19.71
C GLU A 200 -10.80 7.69 20.29
#